data_e0ea567a51e39ecbb3924cf59ecde026
#
_entry.id   e0ea567a51e39ecbb3924cf59ecde026
#
_cell.length_a   1.000
_cell.length_b   1.000
_cell.length_c   1.000
_cell.angle_alpha   90.00
_cell.angle_beta   90.00
_cell.angle_gamma   90.00
#
_symmetry.space_group_name_H-M   'P 1'
#
loop_
_entity.id
_entity.type
_entity.pdbx_description
1 polymer ?
#
loop_
_entity_poly.entity_id
_entity_poly.type
_entity_poly.pdbx_seq_one_letter_code
_entity_poly.pdbx_strand_id
1 'polypeptide(L)'
;MRKIVTAALIAAVAMPAVALPTAVSAQSRQELRRDRQDIREEQRDLRRAYRSGDPRRVQNERRDVREARQEYREDLRDRNRRWGDNDWRDYRTRNRGVYSRGSWHAPFRYTRFRSGVRIAPSYWGSRYWISDPWRYRLPPAGRYQRWVRHYDDVLLIDSRRGIVLRVLNNFFW
;
A
#
# COMPACT_ATOMS: atom_id res chain seq x y z
N MET A 1 -60.70 18.86 -10.44
CA MET A 1 -59.47 18.43 -11.14
C MET A 1 -58.43 18.14 -10.10
N ARG A 2 -58.27 16.85 -9.72
CA ARG A 2 -57.31 16.40 -8.71
C ARG A 2 -56.10 15.86 -9.42
N LYS A 3 -54.94 16.50 -9.22
CA LYS A 3 -53.62 16.04 -9.74
C LYS A 3 -53.06 15.02 -8.75
N ILE A 4 -52.97 13.79 -9.19
CA ILE A 4 -52.34 12.69 -8.45
C ILE A 4 -50.85 12.82 -8.73
N VAL A 5 -50.01 13.12 -7.70
CA VAL A 5 -48.56 13.10 -7.77
C VAL A 5 -48.11 11.71 -7.31
N THR A 6 -47.68 10.91 -8.26
CA THR A 6 -47.10 9.58 -7.98
C THR A 6 -45.63 9.77 -7.55
N ALA A 7 -45.35 9.57 -6.26
CA ALA A 7 -44.00 9.56 -5.75
C ALA A 7 -43.35 8.20 -6.08
N ALA A 8 -42.37 8.18 -6.95
CA ALA A 8 -41.54 7.02 -7.22
C ALA A 8 -40.49 6.89 -6.11
N LEU A 9 -40.62 5.86 -5.29
CA LEU A 9 -39.64 5.44 -4.29
C LEU A 9 -38.46 4.76 -5.04
N ILE A 10 -37.33 5.46 -5.17
CA ILE A 10 -36.08 4.85 -5.63
C ILE A 10 -35.44 4.18 -4.42
N ALA A 11 -35.57 2.86 -4.34
CA ALA A 11 -34.81 2.05 -3.39
C ALA A 11 -33.33 2.02 -3.81
N ALA A 12 -32.48 2.78 -3.11
CA ALA A 12 -31.05 2.70 -3.25
C ALA A 12 -30.59 1.37 -2.64
N VAL A 13 -30.31 0.38 -3.47
CA VAL A 13 -29.62 -0.84 -3.07
C VAL A 13 -28.17 -0.47 -2.82
N ALA A 14 -27.81 -0.29 -1.55
CA ALA A 14 -26.42 -0.18 -1.12
C ALA A 14 -25.76 -1.55 -1.32
N MET A 15 -25.08 -1.75 -2.45
CA MET A 15 -24.18 -2.87 -2.62
C MET A 15 -22.99 -2.69 -1.66
N PRO A 16 -22.69 -3.67 -0.79
CA PRO A 16 -21.43 -3.63 -0.06
C PRO A 16 -20.30 -3.70 -1.08
N ALA A 17 -19.49 -2.65 -1.15
CA ALA A 17 -18.26 -2.67 -1.91
C ALA A 17 -17.35 -3.73 -1.28
N VAL A 18 -17.35 -4.92 -1.84
CA VAL A 18 -16.36 -5.95 -1.54
C VAL A 18 -15.03 -5.40 -2.08
N ALA A 19 -14.28 -4.77 -1.21
CA ALA A 19 -12.92 -4.36 -1.50
C ALA A 19 -12.10 -5.63 -1.76
N LEU A 20 -11.93 -5.97 -3.03
CA LEU A 20 -10.99 -7.02 -3.45
C LEU A 20 -9.60 -6.60 -2.98
N PRO A 21 -8.89 -7.43 -2.20
CA PRO A 21 -7.53 -7.14 -1.81
C PRO A 21 -6.64 -7.22 -3.06
N THR A 22 -6.46 -6.08 -3.68
CA THR A 22 -5.51 -5.93 -4.79
C THR A 22 -4.09 -6.17 -4.27
N ALA A 23 -3.30 -6.88 -5.05
CA ALA A 23 -1.93 -7.26 -4.75
C ALA A 23 -1.10 -6.10 -4.20
N VAL A 24 -0.69 -6.24 -2.96
CA VAL A 24 -0.05 -5.23 -2.09
C VAL A 24 1.32 -4.76 -2.60
N SER A 25 1.89 -5.42 -3.61
CA SER A 25 3.30 -5.22 -4.01
C SER A 25 3.54 -4.17 -5.12
N ALA A 26 2.48 -3.67 -5.75
CA ALA A 26 2.60 -2.63 -6.80
C ALA A 26 2.27 -1.22 -6.32
N GLN A 27 1.75 -1.08 -5.09
CA GLN A 27 1.06 0.13 -4.64
C GLN A 27 1.97 1.32 -4.36
N SER A 28 3.16 1.16 -3.79
CA SER A 28 3.92 2.32 -3.34
C SER A 28 4.57 3.14 -4.45
N ARG A 29 5.12 2.48 -5.48
CA ARG A 29 5.55 3.23 -6.67
C ARG A 29 4.36 3.82 -7.40
N GLN A 30 3.23 3.15 -7.33
CA GLN A 30 1.99 3.57 -7.94
C GLN A 30 1.33 4.67 -7.10
N GLU A 31 1.38 4.60 -5.76
CA GLU A 31 0.94 5.63 -4.83
C GLU A 31 1.70 6.93 -5.07
N LEU A 32 3.01 6.93 -5.00
CA LEU A 32 3.82 8.12 -5.29
C LEU A 32 3.66 8.67 -6.72
N ARG A 33 3.24 7.82 -7.68
CA ARG A 33 2.88 8.30 -9.02
C ARG A 33 1.50 8.97 -9.02
N ARG A 34 0.53 8.43 -8.28
CA ARG A 34 -0.79 9.01 -8.08
C ARG A 34 -0.67 10.36 -7.39
N ASP A 35 0.01 10.45 -6.26
CA ASP A 35 0.21 11.71 -5.54
C ASP A 35 0.81 12.79 -6.43
N ARG A 36 1.75 12.41 -7.31
CA ARG A 36 2.29 13.36 -8.30
C ARG A 36 1.27 13.76 -9.35
N GLN A 37 0.35 12.89 -9.70
CA GLN A 37 -0.76 13.22 -10.60
C GLN A 37 -1.74 14.14 -9.89
N ASP A 38 -2.10 13.83 -8.66
CA ASP A 38 -3.03 14.62 -7.85
C ASP A 38 -2.48 16.04 -7.65
N ILE A 39 -1.21 16.19 -7.30
CA ILE A 39 -0.56 17.52 -7.23
C ILE A 39 -0.68 18.28 -8.56
N ARG A 40 -0.52 17.60 -9.71
CA ARG A 40 -0.63 18.26 -11.02
C ARG A 40 -2.07 18.63 -11.34
N GLU A 41 -3.03 17.84 -10.92
CA GLU A 41 -4.46 18.09 -11.10
C GLU A 41 -4.88 19.28 -10.25
N GLU A 42 -4.56 19.28 -8.97
CA GLU A 42 -4.83 20.40 -8.07
C GLU A 42 -4.16 21.71 -8.54
N GLN A 43 -2.96 21.64 -9.07
CA GLN A 43 -2.31 22.81 -9.68
C GLN A 43 -3.02 23.32 -10.94
N ARG A 44 -3.63 22.43 -11.74
CA ARG A 44 -4.43 22.85 -12.91
C ARG A 44 -5.72 23.52 -12.46
N ASP A 45 -6.35 22.98 -11.41
CA ASP A 45 -7.59 23.51 -10.87
C ASP A 45 -7.38 24.86 -10.22
N LEU A 46 -6.29 25.03 -9.49
CA LEU A 46 -5.87 26.32 -8.97
C LEU A 46 -5.66 27.37 -10.11
N ARG A 47 -5.02 26.97 -11.22
CA ARG A 47 -4.88 27.87 -12.38
C ARG A 47 -6.22 28.22 -13.02
N ARG A 48 -7.18 27.27 -13.02
CA ARG A 48 -8.56 27.55 -13.49
C ARG A 48 -9.27 28.51 -12.55
N ALA A 49 -9.11 28.33 -11.24
CA ALA A 49 -9.69 29.22 -10.25
C ALA A 49 -9.16 30.64 -10.35
N TYR A 50 -7.88 30.84 -10.59
CA TYR A 50 -7.31 32.17 -10.84
C TYR A 50 -7.91 32.84 -12.07
N ARG A 51 -8.19 32.10 -13.14
CA ARG A 51 -8.82 32.64 -14.36
C ARG A 51 -10.29 32.99 -14.17
N SER A 52 -10.98 32.32 -13.22
CA SER A 52 -12.38 32.64 -12.93
C SER A 52 -12.56 33.90 -12.09
N GLY A 53 -11.48 34.35 -11.41
CA GLY A 53 -11.51 35.54 -10.58
C GLY A 53 -12.26 35.37 -9.24
N ASP A 54 -12.70 34.16 -8.88
CA ASP A 54 -13.40 33.89 -7.61
C ASP A 54 -12.39 33.67 -6.44
N PRO A 55 -12.33 34.60 -5.49
CA PRO A 55 -11.37 34.50 -4.38
C PRO A 55 -11.60 33.29 -3.48
N ARG A 56 -12.86 32.89 -3.27
CA ARG A 56 -13.19 31.71 -2.43
C ARG A 56 -12.70 30.43 -3.08
N ARG A 57 -12.93 30.29 -4.38
CA ARG A 57 -12.45 29.16 -5.15
C ARG A 57 -10.93 29.09 -5.15
N VAL A 58 -10.24 30.21 -5.37
CA VAL A 58 -8.77 30.28 -5.28
C VAL A 58 -8.25 29.84 -3.92
N GLN A 59 -8.94 30.24 -2.84
CA GLN A 59 -8.54 29.84 -1.48
C GLN A 59 -8.70 28.35 -1.24
N ASN A 60 -9.79 27.73 -1.72
CA ASN A 60 -10.02 26.30 -1.60
C ASN A 60 -8.96 25.52 -2.38
N GLU A 61 -8.77 25.80 -3.65
CA GLU A 61 -7.78 25.11 -4.49
C GLU A 61 -6.33 25.30 -3.98
N ARG A 62 -6.01 26.42 -3.33
CA ARG A 62 -4.72 26.58 -2.64
C ARG A 62 -4.57 25.64 -1.45
N ARG A 63 -5.66 25.36 -0.73
CA ARG A 63 -5.65 24.40 0.37
C ARG A 63 -5.41 23.00 -0.20
N ASP A 64 -6.13 22.61 -1.23
CA ASP A 64 -6.09 21.28 -1.83
C ASP A 64 -4.69 20.99 -2.42
N VAL A 65 -4.05 21.95 -3.09
CA VAL A 65 -2.63 21.84 -3.49
C VAL A 65 -1.68 21.65 -2.28
N ARG A 66 -1.96 22.31 -1.15
CA ARG A 66 -1.10 22.14 0.04
C ARG A 66 -1.27 20.74 0.66
N GLU A 67 -2.49 20.25 0.74
CA GLU A 67 -2.82 18.93 1.25
C GLU A 67 -2.19 17.84 0.38
N ALA A 68 -2.37 17.86 -0.93
CA ALA A 68 -1.73 16.92 -1.86
C ALA A 68 -0.20 16.92 -1.75
N ARG A 69 0.43 18.08 -1.58
CA ARG A 69 1.89 18.18 -1.36
C ARG A 69 2.33 17.66 0.00
N GLN A 70 1.49 17.79 1.01
CA GLN A 70 1.77 17.27 2.34
C GLN A 70 1.74 15.75 2.33
N GLU A 71 0.70 15.15 1.76
CA GLU A 71 0.56 13.70 1.59
C GLU A 71 1.76 13.12 0.86
N TYR A 72 2.11 13.63 -0.30
CA TYR A 72 3.31 13.19 -1.02
C TYR A 72 4.60 13.26 -0.19
N ARG A 73 4.77 14.31 0.65
CA ARG A 73 5.96 14.42 1.52
C ARG A 73 5.95 13.40 2.65
N GLU A 74 4.79 13.09 3.20
CA GLU A 74 4.63 12.08 4.24
C GLU A 74 4.96 10.71 3.68
N ASP A 75 4.45 10.36 2.51
CA ASP A 75 4.73 9.11 1.80
C ASP A 75 6.21 8.97 1.43
N LEU A 76 6.86 10.05 1.01
CA LEU A 76 8.30 10.06 0.78
C LEU A 76 9.10 9.85 2.07
N ARG A 77 8.70 10.46 3.18
CA ARG A 77 9.37 10.27 4.48
C ARG A 77 9.25 8.81 4.93
N ASP A 78 8.06 8.27 4.84
CA ASP A 78 7.80 6.90 5.24
C ASP A 78 8.56 5.90 4.38
N ARG A 79 8.66 6.13 3.07
CA ARG A 79 9.47 5.33 2.17
C ARG A 79 10.96 5.38 2.49
N ASN A 80 11.47 6.56 2.86
CA ASN A 80 12.90 6.77 3.10
C ASN A 80 13.32 6.50 4.55
N ARG A 81 12.36 6.30 5.44
CA ARG A 81 12.63 6.00 6.85
C ARG A 81 13.30 4.64 6.98
N ARG A 82 14.36 4.58 7.77
CA ARG A 82 14.99 3.31 8.17
C ARG A 82 14.24 2.75 9.36
N TRP A 83 13.46 1.74 9.11
CA TRP A 83 12.72 1.03 10.15
C TRP A 83 13.63 0.06 10.88
N GLY A 84 13.46 -0.04 12.19
CA GLY A 84 14.14 -1.01 13.02
C GLY A 84 13.52 -2.41 12.92
N ASP A 85 14.18 -3.35 13.55
CA ASP A 85 13.86 -4.78 13.46
C ASP A 85 12.49 -5.17 13.99
N ASN A 86 11.95 -4.39 14.91
CA ASN A 86 10.69 -4.67 15.59
C ASN A 86 9.59 -3.60 15.36
N ASP A 87 9.90 -2.52 14.61
CA ASP A 87 8.95 -1.43 14.37
C ASP A 87 7.64 -1.89 13.74
N TRP A 88 7.67 -2.98 12.98
CA TRP A 88 6.50 -3.57 12.36
C TRP A 88 5.50 -4.14 13.37
N ARG A 89 5.93 -4.58 14.56
CA ARG A 89 5.08 -5.27 15.55
C ARG A 89 3.98 -4.36 16.07
N ASP A 90 4.35 -3.21 16.60
CA ASP A 90 3.41 -2.23 17.15
C ASP A 90 2.54 -1.61 16.04
N TYR A 91 3.15 -1.38 14.89
CA TYR A 91 2.42 -0.87 13.74
C TYR A 91 1.37 -1.88 13.24
N ARG A 92 1.72 -3.16 13.16
CA ARG A 92 0.81 -4.24 12.76
C ARG A 92 -0.43 -4.32 13.66
N THR A 93 -0.25 -4.20 14.96
CA THR A 93 -1.35 -4.26 15.93
C THR A 93 -2.37 -3.14 15.71
N ARG A 94 -1.88 -1.94 15.39
CA ARG A 94 -2.72 -0.75 15.15
C ARG A 94 -3.28 -0.67 13.73
N ASN A 95 -2.65 -1.31 12.77
CA ASN A 95 -2.97 -1.22 11.34
C ASN A 95 -3.28 -2.59 10.73
N ARG A 96 -4.23 -3.30 11.31
CA ARG A 96 -4.59 -4.68 10.94
C ARG A 96 -4.86 -4.88 9.45
N GLY A 97 -5.55 -3.95 8.81
CA GLY A 97 -5.88 -4.02 7.39
C GLY A 97 -4.67 -4.10 6.47
N VAL A 98 -3.57 -3.40 6.82
CA VAL A 98 -2.31 -3.45 6.06
C VAL A 98 -1.69 -4.84 6.04
N TYR A 99 -1.88 -5.60 7.11
CA TYR A 99 -1.33 -6.95 7.28
C TYR A 99 -2.33 -8.07 6.99
N SER A 100 -3.42 -7.75 6.32
CA SER A 100 -4.40 -8.74 5.88
C SER A 100 -3.76 -9.76 4.95
N ARG A 101 -4.08 -11.04 5.14
CA ARG A 101 -3.62 -12.16 4.32
C ARG A 101 -3.94 -11.98 2.83
N GLY A 102 -5.11 -11.47 2.52
CA GLY A 102 -5.59 -11.35 1.15
C GLY A 102 -5.67 -12.70 0.42
N SER A 103 -5.71 -12.64 -0.90
CA SER A 103 -5.78 -13.81 -1.79
C SER A 103 -4.38 -14.25 -2.29
N TRP A 104 -3.39 -14.33 -1.41
CA TRP A 104 -2.05 -14.74 -1.80
C TRP A 104 -1.99 -16.27 -2.08
N HIS A 105 -1.39 -16.65 -3.19
CA HIS A 105 -1.29 -18.03 -3.65
C HIS A 105 0.13 -18.34 -4.13
N ALA A 106 0.55 -19.58 -3.93
CA ALA A 106 1.80 -20.10 -4.45
C ALA A 106 1.62 -21.54 -4.96
N PRO A 107 2.40 -21.97 -5.97
CA PRO A 107 2.34 -23.34 -6.52
C PRO A 107 3.04 -24.37 -5.64
N PHE A 108 3.45 -24.01 -4.45
CA PHE A 108 4.12 -24.89 -3.48
C PHE A 108 3.36 -24.92 -2.17
N ARG A 109 3.55 -26.00 -1.39
CA ARG A 109 2.97 -26.11 -0.05
C ARG A 109 3.74 -25.28 0.95
N TYR A 110 3.08 -24.86 2.04
CA TYR A 110 3.72 -24.18 3.14
C TYR A 110 4.83 -25.07 3.74
N THR A 111 5.99 -24.49 3.94
CA THR A 111 7.13 -25.10 4.62
C THR A 111 7.67 -24.13 5.65
N ARG A 112 7.80 -24.56 6.88
CA ARG A 112 8.34 -23.72 7.94
C ARG A 112 9.85 -23.62 7.79
N PHE A 113 10.31 -22.47 7.33
CA PHE A 113 11.73 -22.19 7.20
C PHE A 113 12.35 -21.67 8.50
N ARG A 114 13.67 -21.78 8.61
CA ARG A 114 14.48 -21.24 9.69
C ARG A 114 15.62 -20.40 9.11
N SER A 115 16.13 -19.46 9.89
CA SER A 115 17.32 -18.71 9.51
C SER A 115 18.52 -19.65 9.34
N GLY A 116 19.39 -19.32 8.35
CA GLY A 116 20.55 -20.13 7.98
C GLY A 116 20.28 -21.22 6.94
N VAL A 117 19.02 -21.58 6.67
CA VAL A 117 18.68 -22.63 5.70
C VAL A 117 18.72 -22.08 4.27
N ARG A 118 19.29 -22.87 3.36
CA ARG A 118 19.21 -22.60 1.93
C ARG A 118 17.88 -23.13 1.39
N ILE A 119 17.18 -22.33 0.60
CA ILE A 119 15.91 -22.67 -0.01
C ILE A 119 15.95 -22.55 -1.53
N ALA A 120 15.14 -23.35 -2.23
CA ALA A 120 15.08 -23.37 -3.69
C ALA A 120 14.56 -22.01 -4.23
N PRO A 121 15.03 -21.62 -5.44
CA PRO A 121 14.58 -20.36 -6.08
C PRO A 121 13.07 -20.27 -6.30
N SER A 122 12.37 -21.40 -6.39
CA SER A 122 10.91 -21.45 -6.49
C SER A 122 10.18 -20.77 -5.31
N TYR A 123 10.79 -20.73 -4.13
CA TYR A 123 10.19 -20.11 -2.92
C TYR A 123 10.41 -18.60 -2.83
N TRP A 124 11.38 -18.05 -3.57
CA TRP A 124 11.73 -16.63 -3.46
C TRP A 124 11.86 -15.90 -4.81
N GLY A 125 11.27 -16.42 -5.85
CA GLY A 125 11.14 -15.74 -7.14
C GLY A 125 10.53 -14.34 -7.00
N SER A 126 10.75 -13.49 -8.00
CA SER A 126 10.38 -12.06 -7.96
C SER A 126 8.89 -11.80 -7.70
N ARG A 127 8.02 -12.74 -8.06
CA ARG A 127 6.57 -12.67 -7.79
C ARG A 127 6.22 -12.65 -6.30
N TYR A 128 7.13 -13.13 -5.45
CA TYR A 128 6.92 -13.19 -4.00
C TYR A 128 7.63 -12.07 -3.25
N TRP A 129 8.35 -11.19 -3.95
CA TRP A 129 9.06 -10.09 -3.32
C TRP A 129 8.09 -9.06 -2.74
N ILE A 130 8.38 -8.64 -1.54
CA ILE A 130 7.74 -7.48 -0.93
C ILE A 130 8.47 -6.25 -1.48
N SER A 131 7.88 -5.61 -2.48
CA SER A 131 8.48 -4.46 -3.16
C SER A 131 8.59 -3.24 -2.25
N ASP A 132 7.73 -3.15 -1.25
CA ASP A 132 7.54 -2.01 -0.37
C ASP A 132 7.64 -2.41 1.09
N PRO A 133 8.83 -2.82 1.56
CA PRO A 133 9.03 -3.25 2.93
C PRO A 133 8.72 -2.15 3.95
N TRP A 134 8.92 -0.89 3.60
CA TRP A 134 8.60 0.26 4.43
C TRP A 134 7.11 0.37 4.80
N ARG A 135 6.21 -0.02 3.91
CA ARG A 135 4.77 -0.07 4.16
C ARG A 135 4.43 -0.95 5.37
N TYR A 136 5.20 -1.98 5.56
CA TYR A 136 5.09 -2.90 6.69
C TYR A 136 6.05 -2.54 7.83
N ARG A 137 6.67 -1.38 7.80
CA ARG A 137 7.69 -0.96 8.76
C ARG A 137 8.83 -1.99 8.89
N LEU A 138 9.13 -2.72 7.80
CA LEU A 138 10.27 -3.61 7.73
C LEU A 138 11.55 -2.80 7.46
N PRO A 139 12.69 -3.23 8.04
CA PRO A 139 13.98 -2.64 7.74
C PRO A 139 14.28 -2.69 6.25
N PRO A 140 15.02 -1.70 5.71
CA PRO A 140 15.46 -1.75 4.33
C PRO A 140 16.35 -2.98 4.10
N ALA A 141 16.06 -3.74 3.04
CA ALA A 141 16.88 -4.86 2.63
C ALA A 141 18.20 -4.37 2.00
N GLY A 142 19.30 -5.03 2.32
CA GLY A 142 20.61 -4.76 1.73
C GLY A 142 20.66 -5.08 0.23
N ARG A 143 21.78 -4.73 -0.43
CA ARG A 143 21.95 -4.85 -1.89
C ARG A 143 21.56 -6.20 -2.46
N TYR A 144 21.91 -7.27 -1.77
CA TYR A 144 21.65 -8.65 -2.18
C TYR A 144 20.62 -9.34 -1.31
N GLN A 145 19.83 -8.58 -0.57
CA GLN A 145 18.77 -9.10 0.28
C GLN A 145 17.40 -8.76 -0.30
N ARG A 146 16.43 -9.63 -0.05
CA ARG A 146 15.04 -9.40 -0.46
C ARG A 146 14.11 -9.86 0.65
N TRP A 147 13.12 -9.04 0.94
CA TRP A 147 11.97 -9.45 1.71
C TRP A 147 11.04 -10.23 0.81
N VAL A 148 10.65 -11.41 1.23
CA VAL A 148 9.85 -12.36 0.45
C VAL A 148 8.68 -12.81 1.28
N ARG A 149 7.49 -12.82 0.69
CA ARG A 149 6.31 -13.40 1.31
C ARG A 149 6.29 -14.91 1.11
N HIS A 150 6.04 -15.64 2.19
CA HIS A 150 5.85 -17.07 2.20
C HIS A 150 4.61 -17.44 3.02
N TYR A 151 3.45 -17.50 2.38
CA TYR A 151 2.14 -17.61 3.03
C TYR A 151 1.91 -16.45 4.01
N ASP A 152 1.79 -16.79 5.31
CA ASP A 152 1.62 -15.78 6.36
C ASP A 152 2.95 -15.29 6.94
N ASP A 153 4.04 -15.91 6.57
CA ASP A 153 5.38 -15.53 7.01
C ASP A 153 6.04 -14.56 6.03
N VAL A 154 7.03 -13.84 6.54
CA VAL A 154 7.94 -13.01 5.74
C VAL A 154 9.36 -13.46 6.00
N LEU A 155 10.10 -13.66 4.92
CA LEU A 155 11.49 -14.09 4.94
C LEU A 155 12.39 -12.97 4.43
N LEU A 156 13.52 -12.72 5.09
CA LEU A 156 14.63 -11.97 4.49
C LEU A 156 15.60 -12.99 3.89
N ILE A 157 15.84 -12.88 2.60
CA ILE A 157 16.66 -13.84 1.84
C ILE A 157 17.91 -13.16 1.31
N ASP A 158 19.09 -13.83 1.42
CA ASP A 158 20.24 -13.55 0.58
C ASP A 158 19.95 -14.07 -0.85
N SER A 159 19.68 -13.17 -1.79
CA SER A 159 19.29 -13.52 -3.15
C SER A 159 20.45 -14.06 -4.01
N ARG A 160 21.70 -13.99 -3.56
CA ARG A 160 22.84 -14.62 -4.24
C ARG A 160 23.02 -16.08 -3.84
N ARG A 161 22.75 -16.39 -2.57
CA ARG A 161 23.00 -17.72 -1.99
C ARG A 161 21.73 -18.53 -1.79
N GLY A 162 20.56 -17.89 -1.85
CA GLY A 162 19.28 -18.52 -1.52
C GLY A 162 19.15 -18.87 -0.03
N ILE A 163 19.86 -18.15 0.85
CA ILE A 163 19.85 -18.43 2.29
C ILE A 163 18.84 -17.53 2.98
N VAL A 164 18.03 -18.12 3.84
CA VAL A 164 17.11 -17.39 4.73
C VAL A 164 17.93 -16.71 5.82
N LEU A 165 17.94 -15.41 5.85
CA LEU A 165 18.63 -14.60 6.87
C LEU A 165 17.75 -14.37 8.10
N ARG A 166 16.45 -14.18 7.88
CA ARG A 166 15.47 -13.90 8.94
C ARG A 166 14.11 -14.46 8.57
N VAL A 167 13.35 -14.86 9.59
CA VAL A 167 11.95 -15.28 9.44
C VAL A 167 11.09 -14.47 10.41
N LEU A 168 10.02 -13.89 9.89
CA LEU A 168 8.95 -13.26 10.66
C LEU A 168 7.71 -14.13 10.52
N ASN A 169 7.46 -14.98 11.51
CA ASN A 169 6.34 -15.93 11.49
C ASN A 169 5.01 -15.18 11.74
N ASN A 170 3.95 -15.68 11.12
CA ASN A 170 2.59 -15.14 11.25
C ASN A 170 2.53 -13.62 11.04
N PHE A 171 3.25 -13.14 10.06
CA PHE A 171 3.34 -11.73 9.76
C PHE A 171 2.03 -11.19 9.18
N PHE A 172 1.40 -11.96 8.30
CA PHE A 172 0.06 -11.69 7.79
C PHE A 172 -1.01 -12.49 8.57
N TRP A 173 -2.26 -12.01 8.60
CA TRP A 173 -3.41 -12.67 9.25
C TRP A 173 -4.71 -12.56 8.43
#